data_33fd333c210e9f956519546258593d5d
#
_entry.id   33fd333c210e9f956519546258593d5d
#
_cell.length_a   1.000
_cell.length_b   1.000
_cell.length_c   1.000
_cell.angle_alpha   90.00
_cell.angle_beta   90.00
_cell.angle_gamma   90.00
#
_symmetry.space_group_name_H-M   'P 1'
#
loop_
_entity.id
_entity.type
_entity.pdbx_description
1 polymer ?
#
loop_
_entity_poly.entity_id
_entity_poly.type
_entity_poly.pdbx_seq_one_letter_code
_entity_poly.pdbx_strand_id
1 'polypeptide(L)'
;SRGVAVGNVYKYIQEEIVIPDYEVTDDQVEGEIGKFASAMAATLKQLDTIRQKALVDMGADEAAIFEAHMQIAQDPSLSDGIKSLVENSKMNVVAATAQTIETFAAIFIGMDDPYMRERGADIKDIGDRLMRNMLGMNPRGLSHISGEVIIVAHDLAPSDTASLDKNVVKGIVTAAGGPTSHAAIMARTLEIPAVMGVGDIESFTDDVRAVVLGTDGEVITEPSDEEWERYTKEAADFQDELKRLKDSANLEAVTKDGHHVDLFGNIGKSKDADHALTMGAQGIGLYRTEFLYMENDELPTEDVQFEQYKQVAESMKGQPVIIRTIDIGGDKELKCLDLPEEMNPFLGYRAIRISLNRPDIFKVQLRALLRASAFGDIHIMYPMIASVEEVKAANAMLDECKEELMAE
;
A
#
# COMPACT_ATOMS: atom_id res chain seq x y z
N SER A 1 12.58 -4.53 -4.70
CA SER A 1 13.02 -4.17 -3.33
C SER A 1 14.52 -4.35 -3.21
N ARG A 2 15.17 -3.47 -2.45
CA ARG A 2 16.65 -3.46 -2.34
C ARG A 2 17.20 -4.65 -1.55
N GLY A 3 18.46 -4.98 -1.76
CA GLY A 3 19.22 -6.00 -1.03
C GLY A 3 19.63 -7.17 -1.90
N VAL A 4 20.29 -8.13 -1.26
CA VAL A 4 20.76 -9.37 -1.88
C VAL A 4 20.09 -10.54 -1.17
N ALA A 5 19.56 -11.48 -1.94
CA ALA A 5 19.01 -12.71 -1.41
C ALA A 5 19.60 -13.93 -2.13
N VAL A 6 19.84 -14.98 -1.36
CA VAL A 6 20.27 -16.29 -1.87
C VAL A 6 19.30 -17.34 -1.35
N GLY A 7 18.97 -18.32 -2.18
CA GLY A 7 18.04 -19.39 -1.82
C GLY A 7 17.78 -20.33 -2.97
N ASN A 8 17.05 -21.40 -2.68
CA ASN A 8 16.59 -22.29 -3.74
C ASN A 8 15.32 -21.72 -4.38
N VAL A 9 15.19 -21.86 -5.67
CA VAL A 9 13.98 -21.47 -6.43
C VAL A 9 12.79 -22.29 -5.93
N TYR A 10 11.72 -21.59 -5.59
CA TYR A 10 10.39 -22.15 -5.42
C TYR A 10 9.49 -21.56 -6.51
N LYS A 11 9.23 -22.35 -7.53
CA LYS A 11 8.38 -21.91 -8.66
C LYS A 11 6.93 -21.99 -8.25
N TYR A 12 6.34 -20.84 -7.95
CA TYR A 12 4.93 -20.73 -7.58
C TYR A 12 4.06 -20.76 -8.83
N ILE A 13 3.64 -21.96 -9.20
CA ILE A 13 2.70 -22.19 -10.29
C ILE A 13 1.31 -22.33 -9.69
N GLN A 14 0.43 -21.42 -10.07
CA GLN A 14 -0.97 -21.53 -9.67
C GLN A 14 -1.61 -22.68 -10.44
N GLU A 15 -2.15 -23.65 -9.70
CA GLU A 15 -2.94 -24.72 -10.29
C GLU A 15 -4.15 -24.11 -11.02
N GLU A 16 -4.28 -24.40 -12.31
CA GLU A 16 -5.33 -23.86 -13.17
C GLU A 16 -6.71 -24.39 -12.71
N ILE A 17 -7.67 -23.48 -12.61
CA ILE A 17 -9.03 -23.83 -12.26
C ILE A 17 -9.72 -24.36 -13.51
N VAL A 18 -9.97 -25.67 -13.55
CA VAL A 18 -10.76 -26.28 -14.61
C VAL A 18 -12.23 -26.12 -14.26
N ILE A 19 -12.92 -25.25 -15.02
CA ILE A 19 -14.36 -25.02 -14.84
C ILE A 19 -15.12 -26.26 -15.35
N PRO A 20 -15.94 -26.93 -14.50
CA PRO A 20 -16.72 -28.07 -14.95
C PRO A 20 -17.76 -27.66 -16.01
N ASP A 21 -17.96 -28.53 -17.01
CA ASP A 21 -18.94 -28.33 -18.06
C ASP A 21 -20.11 -29.32 -17.89
N TYR A 22 -21.11 -28.91 -17.11
CA TYR A 22 -22.39 -29.63 -16.94
C TYR A 22 -23.53 -28.65 -16.67
N GLU A 23 -24.72 -29.01 -17.14
CA GLU A 23 -25.96 -28.29 -16.85
C GLU A 23 -26.61 -28.82 -15.58
N VAL A 24 -27.24 -27.94 -14.83
CA VAL A 24 -27.92 -28.23 -13.55
C VAL A 24 -29.39 -28.51 -13.79
N THR A 25 -29.88 -29.63 -13.30
CA THR A 25 -31.31 -29.93 -13.31
C THR A 25 -32.05 -29.21 -12.17
N ASP A 26 -33.39 -29.08 -12.28
CA ASP A 26 -34.18 -28.32 -11.28
C ASP A 26 -33.99 -28.84 -9.85
N ASP A 27 -33.86 -30.15 -9.68
CA ASP A 27 -33.61 -30.80 -8.39
C ASP A 27 -32.18 -30.59 -7.85
N GLN A 28 -31.25 -30.21 -8.68
CA GLN A 28 -29.86 -29.95 -8.29
C GLN A 28 -29.59 -28.48 -7.91
N VAL A 29 -30.46 -27.54 -8.29
CA VAL A 29 -30.29 -26.08 -8.09
C VAL A 29 -30.01 -25.76 -6.61
N GLU A 30 -30.80 -26.31 -5.69
CA GLU A 30 -30.62 -26.08 -4.24
C GLU A 30 -29.24 -26.59 -3.74
N GLY A 31 -28.77 -27.72 -4.27
CA GLY A 31 -27.44 -28.25 -3.99
C GLY A 31 -26.30 -27.38 -4.46
N GLU A 32 -26.41 -26.82 -5.68
CA GLU A 32 -25.41 -25.89 -6.23
C GLU A 32 -25.37 -24.58 -5.45
N ILE A 33 -26.53 -24.03 -5.08
CA ILE A 33 -26.60 -22.83 -4.21
C ILE A 33 -26.00 -23.13 -2.82
N GLY A 34 -26.22 -24.32 -2.28
CA GLY A 34 -25.61 -24.77 -1.03
C GLY A 34 -24.08 -24.88 -1.09
N LYS A 35 -23.52 -25.32 -2.24
CA LYS A 35 -22.07 -25.32 -2.49
C LYS A 35 -21.51 -23.89 -2.46
N PHE A 36 -22.21 -22.95 -3.15
CA PHE A 36 -21.82 -21.53 -3.12
C PHE A 36 -21.80 -20.95 -1.72
N ALA A 37 -22.86 -21.18 -0.94
CA ALA A 37 -22.96 -20.67 0.43
C ALA A 37 -21.82 -21.21 1.33
N SER A 38 -21.49 -22.47 1.18
CA SER A 38 -20.40 -23.12 1.92
C SER A 38 -19.04 -22.57 1.51
N ALA A 39 -18.80 -22.38 0.21
CA ALA A 39 -17.58 -21.80 -0.32
C ALA A 39 -17.42 -20.34 0.09
N MET A 40 -18.50 -19.55 0.10
CA MET A 40 -18.50 -18.16 0.56
C MET A 40 -18.09 -18.07 2.04
N ALA A 41 -18.68 -18.90 2.90
CA ALA A 41 -18.32 -18.94 4.31
C ALA A 41 -16.84 -19.32 4.52
N ALA A 42 -16.32 -20.27 3.75
CA ALA A 42 -14.91 -20.66 3.78
C ALA A 42 -14.00 -19.52 3.29
N THR A 43 -14.38 -18.83 2.21
CA THR A 43 -13.66 -17.67 1.64
C THR A 43 -13.55 -16.53 2.65
N LEU A 44 -14.65 -16.14 3.28
CA LEU A 44 -14.66 -15.09 4.30
C LEU A 44 -13.78 -15.43 5.50
N LYS A 45 -13.82 -16.69 5.95
CA LYS A 45 -12.94 -17.15 7.04
C LYS A 45 -11.46 -17.11 6.65
N GLN A 46 -11.12 -17.49 5.44
CA GLN A 46 -9.75 -17.43 4.92
C GLN A 46 -9.28 -15.97 4.84
N LEU A 47 -10.09 -15.07 4.28
CA LEU A 47 -9.78 -13.64 4.17
C LEU A 47 -9.60 -12.98 5.55
N ASP A 48 -10.45 -13.32 6.53
CA ASP A 48 -10.28 -12.79 7.90
C ASP A 48 -8.98 -13.30 8.55
N THR A 49 -8.61 -14.57 8.33
CA THR A 49 -7.33 -15.10 8.81
C THR A 49 -6.14 -14.36 8.21
N ILE A 50 -6.19 -14.07 6.90
CA ILE A 50 -5.15 -13.30 6.20
C ILE A 50 -5.12 -11.86 6.72
N ARG A 51 -6.28 -11.23 6.89
CA ARG A 51 -6.42 -9.87 7.45
C ARG A 51 -5.80 -9.76 8.83
N GLN A 52 -6.07 -10.72 9.72
CA GLN A 52 -5.49 -10.73 11.07
C GLN A 52 -3.96 -10.87 11.03
N LYS A 53 -3.43 -11.72 10.15
CA LYS A 53 -1.99 -11.87 9.96
C LYS A 53 -1.38 -10.56 9.40
N ALA A 54 -1.98 -9.99 8.36
CA ALA A 54 -1.54 -8.73 7.77
C ALA A 54 -1.54 -7.59 8.82
N LEU A 55 -2.55 -7.53 9.69
CA LEU A 55 -2.61 -6.53 10.76
C LEU A 55 -1.42 -6.63 11.73
N VAL A 56 -0.99 -7.84 12.05
CA VAL A 56 0.13 -8.08 12.98
C VAL A 56 1.48 -7.84 12.32
N ASP A 57 1.67 -8.34 11.10
CA ASP A 57 2.97 -8.39 10.42
C ASP A 57 3.27 -7.10 9.65
N MET A 58 2.24 -6.37 9.18
CA MET A 58 2.37 -5.28 8.22
C MET A 58 1.64 -3.99 8.61
N GLY A 59 0.58 -4.09 9.41
CA GLY A 59 -0.17 -2.94 9.90
C GLY A 59 -1.61 -2.83 9.38
N ALA A 60 -2.28 -1.73 9.79
CA ALA A 60 -3.72 -1.56 9.56
C ALA A 60 -4.09 -1.33 8.08
N ASP A 61 -3.22 -0.68 7.31
CA ASP A 61 -3.53 -0.34 5.92
C ASP A 61 -3.51 -1.57 5.02
N GLU A 62 -2.51 -2.42 5.19
CA GLU A 62 -2.40 -3.67 4.46
C GLU A 62 -3.52 -4.64 4.88
N ALA A 63 -3.93 -4.60 6.14
CA ALA A 63 -5.10 -5.34 6.61
C ALA A 63 -6.43 -4.83 6.01
N ALA A 64 -6.55 -3.52 5.75
CA ALA A 64 -7.75 -2.91 5.17
C ALA A 64 -8.04 -3.40 3.73
N ILE A 65 -7.02 -3.84 2.99
CA ILE A 65 -7.20 -4.46 1.67
C ILE A 65 -8.08 -5.71 1.79
N PHE A 66 -7.83 -6.56 2.79
CA PHE A 66 -8.61 -7.78 3.00
C PHE A 66 -9.99 -7.51 3.59
N GLU A 67 -10.17 -6.41 4.31
CA GLU A 67 -11.49 -5.95 4.71
C GLU A 67 -12.32 -5.53 3.49
N ALA A 68 -11.73 -4.81 2.54
CA ALA A 68 -12.37 -4.48 1.27
C ALA A 68 -12.70 -5.75 0.45
N HIS A 69 -11.82 -6.74 0.39
CA HIS A 69 -12.09 -8.04 -0.24
C HIS A 69 -13.29 -8.75 0.39
N MET A 70 -13.40 -8.72 1.73
CA MET A 70 -14.55 -9.29 2.44
C MET A 70 -15.85 -8.55 2.11
N GLN A 71 -15.81 -7.21 1.98
CA GLN A 71 -16.98 -6.41 1.59
C GLN A 71 -17.40 -6.73 0.15
N ILE A 72 -16.47 -6.82 -0.79
CA ILE A 72 -16.74 -7.21 -2.19
C ILE A 72 -17.36 -8.62 -2.25
N ALA A 73 -16.80 -9.59 -1.52
CA ALA A 73 -17.33 -10.95 -1.46
C ALA A 73 -18.77 -11.01 -0.92
N GLN A 74 -19.11 -10.11 0.00
CA GLN A 74 -20.45 -10.02 0.63
C GLN A 74 -21.43 -9.14 -0.15
N ASP A 75 -21.02 -8.54 -1.27
CA ASP A 75 -21.91 -7.70 -2.07
C ASP A 75 -23.12 -8.53 -2.57
N PRO A 76 -24.35 -8.10 -2.28
CA PRO A 76 -25.55 -8.79 -2.75
C PRO A 76 -25.60 -8.97 -4.28
N SER A 77 -25.10 -7.98 -5.03
CA SER A 77 -25.12 -8.05 -6.51
C SER A 77 -24.30 -9.22 -7.04
N LEU A 78 -23.15 -9.54 -6.40
CA LEU A 78 -22.34 -10.70 -6.75
C LEU A 78 -23.10 -12.01 -6.46
N SER A 79 -23.64 -12.14 -5.27
CA SER A 79 -24.37 -13.32 -4.84
C SER A 79 -25.64 -13.57 -5.68
N ASP A 80 -26.39 -12.51 -5.94
CA ASP A 80 -27.65 -12.58 -6.70
C ASP A 80 -27.38 -12.88 -8.17
N GLY A 81 -26.30 -12.31 -8.74
CA GLY A 81 -25.86 -12.61 -10.10
C GLY A 81 -25.52 -14.09 -10.29
N ILE A 82 -24.74 -14.67 -9.37
CA ILE A 82 -24.39 -16.10 -9.39
C ILE A 82 -25.63 -16.98 -9.26
N LYS A 83 -26.48 -16.71 -8.27
CA LYS A 83 -27.72 -17.48 -8.04
C LYS A 83 -28.65 -17.41 -9.25
N SER A 84 -28.80 -16.23 -9.85
CA SER A 84 -29.64 -16.06 -11.04
C SER A 84 -29.17 -16.91 -12.22
N LEU A 85 -27.88 -17.04 -12.45
CA LEU A 85 -27.33 -17.91 -13.50
C LEU A 85 -27.57 -19.39 -13.20
N VAL A 86 -27.46 -19.82 -11.95
CA VAL A 86 -27.76 -21.20 -11.55
C VAL A 86 -29.25 -21.51 -11.72
N GLU A 87 -30.13 -20.62 -11.24
CA GLU A 87 -31.60 -20.83 -11.25
C GLU A 87 -32.18 -20.73 -12.64
N ASN A 88 -31.84 -19.68 -13.40
CA ASN A 88 -32.48 -19.34 -14.65
C ASN A 88 -31.76 -19.92 -15.90
N SER A 89 -30.42 -19.94 -15.87
CA SER A 89 -29.60 -20.44 -16.97
C SER A 89 -29.14 -21.87 -16.81
N LYS A 90 -29.46 -22.51 -15.66
CA LYS A 90 -29.08 -23.88 -15.33
C LYS A 90 -27.57 -24.15 -15.40
N MET A 91 -26.79 -23.13 -15.18
CA MET A 91 -25.33 -23.24 -15.11
C MET A 91 -24.89 -23.87 -13.78
N ASN A 92 -23.85 -24.72 -13.80
CA ASN A 92 -23.24 -25.13 -12.55
C ASN A 92 -22.65 -23.91 -11.82
N VAL A 93 -22.57 -23.96 -10.52
CA VAL A 93 -22.22 -22.81 -9.69
C VAL A 93 -20.79 -22.31 -9.90
N VAL A 94 -19.85 -23.16 -10.31
CA VAL A 94 -18.47 -22.76 -10.63
C VAL A 94 -18.44 -21.92 -11.91
N ALA A 95 -19.13 -22.39 -12.95
CA ALA A 95 -19.25 -21.65 -14.22
C ALA A 95 -20.02 -20.32 -14.04
N ALA A 96 -21.11 -20.35 -13.25
CA ALA A 96 -21.88 -19.15 -12.90
C ALA A 96 -21.02 -18.13 -12.16
N THR A 97 -20.18 -18.59 -11.23
CA THR A 97 -19.23 -17.73 -10.51
C THR A 97 -18.19 -17.15 -11.44
N ALA A 98 -17.54 -17.96 -12.28
CA ALA A 98 -16.55 -17.50 -13.24
C ALA A 98 -17.11 -16.42 -14.17
N GLN A 99 -18.30 -16.62 -14.72
CA GLN A 99 -18.96 -15.66 -15.61
C GLN A 99 -19.32 -14.35 -14.89
N THR A 100 -19.83 -14.44 -13.67
CA THR A 100 -20.19 -13.26 -12.87
C THR A 100 -18.94 -12.45 -12.51
N ILE A 101 -17.90 -13.11 -12.02
CA ILE A 101 -16.62 -12.48 -11.67
C ILE A 101 -16.00 -11.78 -12.89
N GLU A 102 -15.96 -12.43 -14.05
CA GLU A 102 -15.40 -11.82 -15.25
C GLU A 102 -16.20 -10.58 -15.68
N THR A 103 -17.54 -10.65 -15.59
CA THR A 103 -18.41 -9.51 -15.90
C THR A 103 -18.16 -8.34 -14.96
N PHE A 104 -18.07 -8.58 -13.66
CA PHE A 104 -17.80 -7.54 -12.68
C PHE A 104 -16.38 -6.98 -12.83
N ALA A 105 -15.37 -7.82 -12.96
CA ALA A 105 -14.00 -7.39 -13.14
C ALA A 105 -13.80 -6.56 -14.41
N ALA A 106 -14.46 -6.93 -15.52
CA ALA A 106 -14.38 -6.20 -16.79
C ALA A 106 -14.89 -4.75 -16.66
N ILE A 107 -15.89 -4.49 -15.82
CA ILE A 107 -16.40 -3.14 -15.57
C ILE A 107 -15.29 -2.25 -14.97
N PHE A 108 -14.59 -2.74 -13.96
CA PHE A 108 -13.54 -1.98 -13.28
C PHE A 108 -12.26 -1.87 -14.13
N ILE A 109 -11.88 -2.93 -14.83
CA ILE A 109 -10.70 -2.94 -15.72
C ILE A 109 -10.87 -1.97 -16.90
N GLY A 110 -12.13 -1.77 -17.36
CA GLY A 110 -12.46 -0.84 -18.44
C GLY A 110 -12.47 0.65 -18.02
N MET A 111 -12.27 0.97 -16.75
CA MET A 111 -12.23 2.35 -16.27
C MET A 111 -10.86 2.99 -16.52
N ASP A 112 -10.84 4.30 -16.80
CA ASP A 112 -9.61 5.05 -17.02
C ASP A 112 -8.79 5.27 -15.72
N ASP A 113 -9.44 5.18 -14.55
CA ASP A 113 -8.83 5.35 -13.25
C ASP A 113 -7.96 4.13 -12.87
N PRO A 114 -6.64 4.29 -12.62
CA PRO A 114 -5.75 3.20 -12.23
C PRO A 114 -6.19 2.49 -10.94
N TYR A 115 -6.70 3.23 -9.96
CA TYR A 115 -7.18 2.68 -8.69
C TYR A 115 -8.39 1.75 -8.90
N MET A 116 -9.32 2.15 -9.77
CA MET A 116 -10.48 1.31 -10.11
C MET A 116 -10.06 0.06 -10.91
N ARG A 117 -9.04 0.15 -11.77
CA ARG A 117 -8.51 -1.03 -12.48
C ARG A 117 -7.91 -2.07 -11.53
N GLU A 118 -7.24 -1.65 -10.45
CA GLU A 118 -6.73 -2.56 -9.43
C GLU A 118 -7.85 -3.32 -8.72
N ARG A 119 -9.02 -2.70 -8.51
CA ARG A 119 -10.22 -3.37 -7.97
C ARG A 119 -10.71 -4.53 -8.85
N GLY A 120 -10.51 -4.46 -10.16
CA GLY A 120 -10.79 -5.58 -11.05
C GLY A 120 -9.94 -6.81 -10.77
N ALA A 121 -8.66 -6.61 -10.39
CA ALA A 121 -7.78 -7.69 -9.96
C ALA A 121 -8.22 -8.29 -8.61
N ASP A 122 -8.65 -7.45 -7.66
CA ASP A 122 -9.17 -7.89 -6.36
C ASP A 122 -10.42 -8.79 -6.54
N ILE A 123 -11.34 -8.39 -7.43
CA ILE A 123 -12.54 -9.18 -7.75
C ILE A 123 -12.15 -10.56 -8.32
N LYS A 124 -11.13 -10.62 -9.18
CA LYS A 124 -10.62 -11.88 -9.72
C LYS A 124 -9.99 -12.77 -8.64
N ASP A 125 -9.24 -12.20 -7.71
CA ASP A 125 -8.65 -12.95 -6.58
C ASP A 125 -9.75 -13.57 -5.68
N ILE A 126 -10.81 -12.81 -5.40
CA ILE A 126 -11.97 -13.31 -4.65
C ILE A 126 -12.68 -14.43 -5.41
N GLY A 127 -12.89 -14.25 -6.74
CA GLY A 127 -13.50 -15.26 -7.60
C GLY A 127 -12.72 -16.57 -7.65
N ASP A 128 -11.42 -16.48 -7.82
CA ASP A 128 -10.49 -17.61 -7.79
C ASP A 128 -10.62 -18.40 -6.47
N ARG A 129 -10.62 -17.68 -5.35
CA ARG A 129 -10.76 -18.28 -4.02
C ARG A 129 -12.10 -18.98 -3.83
N LEU A 130 -13.19 -18.36 -4.27
CA LEU A 130 -14.53 -18.96 -4.25
C LEU A 130 -14.57 -20.26 -5.07
N MET A 131 -14.07 -20.22 -6.30
CA MET A 131 -14.07 -21.39 -7.19
C MET A 131 -13.21 -22.54 -6.62
N ARG A 132 -12.03 -22.24 -6.07
CA ARG A 132 -11.18 -23.24 -5.40
C ARG A 132 -11.89 -23.90 -4.22
N ASN A 133 -12.56 -23.09 -3.40
CA ASN A 133 -13.35 -23.62 -2.28
C ASN A 133 -14.52 -24.51 -2.75
N MET A 134 -15.19 -24.15 -3.86
CA MET A 134 -16.26 -25.00 -4.46
C MET A 134 -15.74 -26.32 -5.01
N LEU A 135 -14.52 -26.30 -5.57
CA LEU A 135 -13.90 -27.49 -6.16
C LEU A 135 -13.13 -28.34 -5.14
N GLY A 136 -13.07 -27.91 -3.88
CA GLY A 136 -12.30 -28.60 -2.84
C GLY A 136 -10.78 -28.58 -3.09
N MET A 137 -10.31 -27.62 -3.87
CA MET A 137 -8.88 -27.42 -4.13
C MET A 137 -8.19 -26.82 -2.89
N ASN A 138 -6.89 -27.02 -2.79
CA ASN A 138 -6.13 -26.42 -1.68
C ASN A 138 -6.28 -24.89 -1.68
N PRO A 139 -6.38 -24.26 -0.48
CA PRO A 139 -6.38 -22.80 -0.40
C PRO A 139 -5.15 -22.24 -1.09
N ARG A 140 -5.36 -21.15 -1.83
CA ARG A 140 -4.27 -20.38 -2.40
C ARG A 140 -3.39 -19.83 -1.27
N GLY A 141 -2.08 -19.96 -1.38
CA GLY A 141 -1.16 -19.36 -0.40
C GLY A 141 0.18 -20.05 -0.31
N LEU A 142 1.15 -19.29 0.12
CA LEU A 142 2.57 -19.68 0.26
C LEU A 142 2.91 -20.13 1.70
N SER A 143 1.90 -20.45 2.51
CA SER A 143 2.06 -20.79 3.94
C SER A 143 2.69 -22.15 4.22
N HIS A 144 2.86 -22.98 3.19
CA HIS A 144 3.37 -24.36 3.33
C HIS A 144 4.84 -24.52 2.92
N ILE A 145 5.49 -23.41 2.56
CA ILE A 145 6.90 -23.43 2.12
C ILE A 145 7.79 -23.67 3.34
N SER A 146 8.77 -24.54 3.17
CA SER A 146 9.79 -24.83 4.18
C SER A 146 11.20 -24.64 3.59
N GLY A 147 12.13 -24.14 4.40
CA GLY A 147 13.48 -23.82 3.98
C GLY A 147 13.64 -22.38 3.48
N GLU A 148 14.85 -21.99 3.12
CA GLU A 148 15.14 -20.66 2.59
C GLU A 148 14.96 -20.64 1.07
N VAL A 149 13.91 -19.93 0.61
CA VAL A 149 13.52 -19.97 -0.81
C VAL A 149 13.48 -18.58 -1.46
N ILE A 150 13.70 -18.59 -2.76
CA ILE A 150 13.37 -17.48 -3.67
C ILE A 150 12.09 -17.87 -4.40
N ILE A 151 11.02 -17.11 -4.18
CA ILE A 151 9.77 -17.31 -4.91
C ILE A 151 9.93 -16.78 -6.33
N VAL A 152 9.60 -17.64 -7.29
CA VAL A 152 9.49 -17.27 -8.71
C VAL A 152 8.06 -17.50 -9.16
N ALA A 153 7.38 -16.46 -9.58
CA ALA A 153 5.96 -16.50 -9.96
C ALA A 153 5.71 -15.66 -11.21
N HIS A 154 4.61 -15.93 -11.92
CA HIS A 154 4.19 -15.03 -12.99
C HIS A 154 3.77 -13.68 -12.41
N ASP A 155 2.94 -13.69 -11.37
CA ASP A 155 2.52 -12.55 -10.55
C ASP A 155 2.10 -13.07 -9.17
N LEU A 156 2.03 -12.17 -8.18
CA LEU A 156 1.59 -12.50 -6.83
C LEU A 156 0.40 -11.62 -6.45
N ALA A 157 -0.72 -12.28 -6.13
CA ALA A 157 -1.89 -11.59 -5.63
C ALA A 157 -1.67 -11.06 -4.19
N PRO A 158 -2.45 -10.07 -3.74
CA PRO A 158 -2.38 -9.58 -2.37
C PRO A 158 -2.48 -10.70 -1.32
N SER A 159 -3.37 -11.67 -1.54
CA SER A 159 -3.54 -12.80 -0.64
C SER A 159 -2.37 -13.78 -0.60
N ASP A 160 -1.61 -13.88 -1.69
CA ASP A 160 -0.37 -14.68 -1.73
C ASP A 160 0.73 -14.00 -0.90
N THR A 161 0.92 -12.70 -1.13
CA THR A 161 1.96 -11.90 -0.47
C THR A 161 1.74 -11.73 1.03
N ALA A 162 0.50 -11.57 1.49
CA ALA A 162 0.17 -11.46 2.91
C ALA A 162 0.40 -12.77 3.70
N SER A 163 0.47 -13.91 2.99
CA SER A 163 0.79 -15.19 3.61
C SER A 163 2.28 -15.48 3.75
N LEU A 164 3.16 -14.63 3.19
CA LEU A 164 4.60 -14.82 3.22
C LEU A 164 5.18 -14.81 4.63
N ASP A 165 6.15 -15.68 4.86
CA ASP A 165 7.00 -15.67 6.05
C ASP A 165 8.41 -15.22 5.63
N LYS A 166 8.84 -14.03 6.06
CA LYS A 166 10.16 -13.48 5.77
C LYS A 166 11.34 -14.33 6.30
N ASN A 167 11.08 -15.23 7.24
CA ASN A 167 12.10 -16.15 7.71
C ASN A 167 12.36 -17.26 6.71
N VAL A 168 11.39 -17.58 5.87
CA VAL A 168 11.42 -18.61 4.83
C VAL A 168 11.70 -18.01 3.47
N VAL A 169 10.95 -16.96 3.09
CA VAL A 169 11.06 -16.30 1.80
C VAL A 169 12.17 -15.27 1.85
N LYS A 170 13.29 -15.56 1.17
CA LYS A 170 14.47 -14.69 1.13
C LYS A 170 14.44 -13.72 -0.04
N GLY A 171 13.80 -14.10 -1.15
CA GLY A 171 13.73 -13.26 -2.34
C GLY A 171 12.44 -13.50 -3.13
N ILE A 172 12.06 -12.54 -3.95
CA ILE A 172 10.89 -12.60 -4.83
C ILE A 172 11.28 -12.20 -6.25
N VAL A 173 10.85 -13.00 -7.22
CA VAL A 173 11.01 -12.73 -8.66
C VAL A 173 9.64 -12.90 -9.32
N THR A 174 9.19 -11.90 -10.07
CA THR A 174 7.94 -12.02 -10.83
C THR A 174 8.14 -11.71 -12.32
N ALA A 175 7.45 -12.47 -13.18
CA ALA A 175 7.44 -12.25 -14.63
C ALA A 175 6.78 -10.90 -14.97
N ALA A 176 5.67 -10.62 -14.34
CA ALA A 176 4.89 -9.38 -14.49
C ALA A 176 5.10 -8.44 -13.30
N GLY A 177 4.51 -7.26 -13.39
CA GLY A 177 4.53 -6.26 -12.33
C GLY A 177 5.60 -5.19 -12.51
N GLY A 178 5.42 -4.10 -11.79
CA GLY A 178 6.31 -2.93 -11.80
C GLY A 178 6.54 -2.40 -10.38
N PRO A 179 7.20 -1.26 -10.24
CA PRO A 179 7.53 -0.67 -8.94
C PRO A 179 6.34 -0.37 -8.03
N THR A 180 5.15 -0.23 -8.61
CA THR A 180 3.89 0.09 -7.92
C THR A 180 2.97 -1.12 -7.74
N SER A 181 3.35 -2.32 -8.23
CA SER A 181 2.54 -3.53 -8.05
C SER A 181 2.41 -3.92 -6.56
N HIS A 182 1.34 -4.61 -6.20
CA HIS A 182 1.13 -5.11 -4.83
C HIS A 182 2.32 -5.95 -4.35
N ALA A 183 2.82 -6.86 -5.19
CA ALA A 183 4.00 -7.67 -4.86
C ALA A 183 5.25 -6.80 -4.56
N ALA A 184 5.46 -5.71 -5.32
CA ALA A 184 6.58 -4.80 -5.09
C ALA A 184 6.42 -3.97 -3.82
N ILE A 185 5.20 -3.52 -3.51
CA ILE A 185 4.90 -2.78 -2.26
C ILE A 185 5.14 -3.71 -1.07
N MET A 186 4.59 -4.93 -1.12
CA MET A 186 4.72 -5.90 -0.04
C MET A 186 6.16 -6.34 0.18
N ALA A 187 6.92 -6.59 -0.90
CA ALA A 187 8.34 -6.92 -0.79
C ALA A 187 9.15 -5.81 -0.08
N ARG A 188 8.80 -4.54 -0.33
CA ARG A 188 9.41 -3.39 0.37
C ARG A 188 9.01 -3.33 1.84
N THR A 189 7.72 -3.50 2.15
CA THR A 189 7.19 -3.50 3.53
C THR A 189 7.81 -4.62 4.37
N LEU A 190 7.97 -5.81 3.78
CA LEU A 190 8.58 -6.96 4.44
C LEU A 190 10.12 -6.93 4.42
N GLU A 191 10.73 -5.94 3.77
CA GLU A 191 12.18 -5.84 3.57
C GLU A 191 12.79 -7.07 2.84
N ILE A 192 12.02 -7.71 1.94
CA ILE A 192 12.46 -8.86 1.14
C ILE A 192 13.03 -8.35 -0.19
N PRO A 193 14.28 -8.69 -0.56
CA PRO A 193 14.85 -8.37 -1.87
C PRO A 193 13.98 -8.91 -3.00
N ALA A 194 13.70 -8.08 -4.02
CA ALA A 194 12.78 -8.48 -5.08
C ALA A 194 13.11 -7.84 -6.42
N VAL A 195 12.92 -8.61 -7.50
CA VAL A 195 13.01 -8.18 -8.89
C VAL A 195 11.70 -8.52 -9.58
N MET A 196 11.05 -7.48 -10.15
CA MET A 196 9.77 -7.60 -10.82
C MET A 196 9.92 -7.34 -12.32
N GLY A 197 9.04 -7.98 -13.13
CA GLY A 197 9.00 -7.72 -14.57
C GLY A 197 10.15 -8.37 -15.33
N VAL A 198 10.64 -9.55 -14.89
CA VAL A 198 11.70 -10.29 -15.59
C VAL A 198 11.23 -10.88 -16.94
N GLY A 199 9.92 -10.90 -17.20
CA GLY A 199 9.31 -11.41 -18.41
C GLY A 199 9.21 -12.93 -18.40
N ASP A 200 10.28 -13.64 -18.75
CA ASP A 200 10.28 -15.10 -18.82
C ASP A 200 10.72 -15.73 -17.50
N ILE A 201 9.87 -16.59 -16.94
CA ILE A 201 10.18 -17.41 -15.75
C ILE A 201 10.27 -18.91 -16.06
N GLU A 202 10.09 -19.30 -17.31
CA GLU A 202 10.19 -20.72 -17.70
C GLU A 202 11.63 -21.27 -17.58
N SER A 203 12.61 -20.37 -17.72
CA SER A 203 14.02 -20.70 -17.55
C SER A 203 14.43 -21.04 -16.11
N PHE A 204 13.57 -20.69 -15.14
CA PHE A 204 13.83 -21.04 -13.74
C PHE A 204 13.43 -22.50 -13.47
N THR A 205 14.36 -23.24 -12.90
CA THR A 205 14.13 -24.62 -12.48
C THR A 205 13.88 -24.67 -10.98
N ASP A 206 12.85 -25.40 -10.57
CA ASP A 206 12.49 -25.58 -9.17
C ASP A 206 13.62 -26.26 -8.37
N ASP A 207 13.78 -25.87 -7.11
CA ASP A 207 14.80 -26.38 -6.16
C ASP A 207 16.27 -26.16 -6.58
N VAL A 208 16.52 -25.28 -7.56
CA VAL A 208 17.87 -24.89 -8.00
C VAL A 208 18.28 -23.58 -7.33
N ARG A 209 19.57 -23.42 -7.02
CA ARG A 209 20.13 -22.19 -6.44
C ARG A 209 19.90 -20.98 -7.33
N ALA A 210 19.50 -19.88 -6.72
CA ALA A 210 19.40 -18.58 -7.38
C ALA A 210 19.84 -17.44 -6.45
N VAL A 211 20.19 -16.31 -7.06
CA VAL A 211 20.54 -15.06 -6.37
C VAL A 211 19.65 -13.94 -6.90
N VAL A 212 19.09 -13.14 -6.00
CA VAL A 212 18.29 -11.95 -6.33
C VAL A 212 19.07 -10.71 -5.90
N LEU A 213 19.46 -9.88 -6.86
CA LEU A 213 20.12 -8.60 -6.65
C LEU A 213 19.07 -7.49 -6.78
N GLY A 214 18.27 -7.30 -5.73
CA GLY A 214 17.13 -6.39 -5.74
C GLY A 214 17.51 -4.91 -5.89
N THR A 215 18.75 -4.53 -5.56
CA THR A 215 19.28 -3.19 -5.77
C THR A 215 19.58 -2.93 -7.24
N ASP A 216 20.15 -3.91 -7.93
CA ASP A 216 20.59 -3.80 -9.32
C ASP A 216 19.49 -4.20 -10.31
N GLY A 217 18.47 -4.93 -9.84
CA GLY A 217 17.37 -5.44 -10.66
C GLY A 217 17.77 -6.67 -11.46
N GLU A 218 18.73 -7.45 -10.96
CA GLU A 218 19.27 -8.64 -11.62
C GLU A 218 18.93 -9.92 -10.85
N VAL A 219 18.82 -11.01 -11.59
CA VAL A 219 18.65 -12.36 -11.03
C VAL A 219 19.65 -13.29 -11.69
N ILE A 220 20.39 -14.04 -10.87
CA ILE A 220 21.35 -15.03 -11.31
C ILE A 220 20.76 -16.40 -11.02
N THR A 221 20.54 -17.17 -12.09
CA THR A 221 20.11 -18.57 -12.01
C THR A 221 21.34 -19.46 -12.07
N GLU A 222 21.32 -20.56 -11.31
CA GLU A 222 22.43 -21.54 -11.28
C GLU A 222 23.82 -20.90 -11.04
N PRO A 223 23.98 -20.08 -9.96
CA PRO A 223 25.26 -19.46 -9.67
C PRO A 223 26.33 -20.52 -9.45
N SER A 224 27.56 -20.24 -9.91
CA SER A 224 28.74 -21.06 -9.57
C SER A 224 28.96 -21.09 -8.06
N ASP A 225 29.70 -22.06 -7.55
CA ASP A 225 29.98 -22.14 -6.11
C ASP A 225 30.71 -20.88 -5.59
N GLU A 226 31.60 -20.28 -6.41
CA GLU A 226 32.28 -19.03 -6.07
C GLU A 226 31.28 -17.82 -5.97
N GLU A 227 30.35 -17.72 -6.92
CA GLU A 227 29.32 -16.70 -6.91
C GLU A 227 28.35 -16.91 -5.73
N TRP A 228 27.98 -18.16 -5.46
CA TRP A 228 27.12 -18.50 -4.34
C TRP A 228 27.73 -18.09 -2.99
N GLU A 229 29.01 -18.46 -2.75
CA GLU A 229 29.72 -18.05 -1.53
C GLU A 229 29.83 -16.53 -1.41
N ARG A 230 30.14 -15.83 -2.50
CA ARG A 230 30.26 -14.39 -2.55
C ARG A 230 28.94 -13.72 -2.19
N TYR A 231 27.84 -14.11 -2.84
CA TYR A 231 26.54 -13.48 -2.60
C TYR A 231 25.89 -13.90 -1.28
N THR A 232 26.20 -15.10 -0.78
CA THR A 232 25.79 -15.50 0.57
C THR A 232 26.42 -14.59 1.63
N LYS A 233 27.71 -14.27 1.46
CA LYS A 233 28.39 -13.33 2.33
C LYS A 233 27.82 -11.91 2.20
N GLU A 234 27.59 -11.45 0.97
CA GLU A 234 27.04 -10.12 0.71
C GLU A 234 25.62 -9.96 1.30
N ALA A 235 24.78 -10.99 1.21
CA ALA A 235 23.47 -11.02 1.83
C ALA A 235 23.56 -10.94 3.36
N ALA A 236 24.50 -11.66 3.98
CA ALA A 236 24.74 -11.59 5.41
C ALA A 236 25.24 -10.21 5.83
N ASP A 237 26.24 -9.66 5.13
CA ASP A 237 26.78 -8.31 5.37
C ASP A 237 25.69 -7.23 5.25
N PHE A 238 24.77 -7.37 4.29
CA PHE A 238 23.63 -6.45 4.13
C PHE A 238 22.66 -6.53 5.30
N GLN A 239 22.33 -7.72 5.79
CA GLN A 239 21.45 -7.90 6.96
C GLN A 239 22.12 -7.37 8.26
N ASP A 240 23.41 -7.59 8.43
CA ASP A 240 24.17 -7.06 9.56
C ASP A 240 24.23 -5.52 9.52
N GLU A 241 24.38 -4.92 8.34
CA GLU A 241 24.32 -3.47 8.16
C GLU A 241 22.94 -2.91 8.52
N LEU A 242 21.84 -3.54 8.03
CA LEU A 242 20.48 -3.14 8.39
C LEU A 242 20.24 -3.20 9.89
N LYS A 243 20.72 -4.28 10.54
CA LYS A 243 20.63 -4.44 11.99
C LYS A 243 21.41 -3.35 12.71
N ARG A 244 22.66 -3.11 12.28
CA ARG A 244 23.50 -2.05 12.82
C ARG A 244 22.86 -0.67 12.71
N LEU A 245 22.22 -0.37 11.57
CA LEU A 245 21.49 0.88 11.35
C LEU A 245 20.28 1.00 12.31
N LYS A 246 19.51 -0.08 12.47
CA LYS A 246 18.38 -0.11 13.42
C LYS A 246 18.86 0.06 14.87
N ASP A 247 19.93 -0.61 15.24
CA ASP A 247 20.52 -0.48 16.60
C ASP A 247 21.07 0.93 16.84
N SER A 248 21.53 1.63 15.80
CA SER A 248 22.04 2.99 15.88
C SER A 248 20.95 4.07 15.94
N ALA A 249 19.69 3.71 15.70
CA ALA A 249 18.57 4.66 15.63
C ALA A 249 18.41 5.53 16.90
N ASN A 250 18.76 4.99 18.06
CA ASN A 250 18.66 5.68 19.35
C ASN A 250 19.97 6.38 19.80
N LEU A 251 21.00 6.38 18.96
CA LEU A 251 22.24 7.08 19.27
C LEU A 251 22.08 8.58 19.01
N GLU A 252 22.70 9.40 19.87
CA GLU A 252 22.75 10.84 19.62
C GLU A 252 23.56 11.14 18.37
N ALA A 253 23.01 11.98 17.49
CA ALA A 253 23.73 12.47 16.34
C ALA A 253 24.67 13.62 16.74
N VAL A 254 25.93 13.28 16.92
CA VAL A 254 26.98 14.23 17.36
C VAL A 254 28.12 14.21 16.34
N THR A 255 28.57 15.37 15.89
CA THR A 255 29.73 15.51 15.01
C THR A 255 31.02 15.14 15.76
N LYS A 256 32.10 14.91 15.01
CA LYS A 256 33.42 14.54 15.62
C LYS A 256 33.97 15.60 16.56
N ASP A 257 33.60 16.87 16.41
CA ASP A 257 33.96 17.99 17.24
C ASP A 257 32.96 18.26 18.39
N GLY A 258 31.98 17.36 18.57
CA GLY A 258 31.04 17.38 19.69
C GLY A 258 29.79 18.23 19.49
N HIS A 259 29.51 18.71 18.26
CA HIS A 259 28.29 19.44 17.99
C HIS A 259 27.10 18.48 17.84
N HIS A 260 26.02 18.75 18.57
CA HIS A 260 24.78 17.98 18.46
C HIS A 260 23.98 18.41 17.25
N VAL A 261 23.38 17.43 16.54
CA VAL A 261 22.54 17.65 15.34
C VAL A 261 21.21 16.95 15.57
N ASP A 262 20.11 17.70 15.48
CA ASP A 262 18.78 17.15 15.57
C ASP A 262 18.42 16.43 14.25
N LEU A 263 17.92 15.19 14.35
CA LEU A 263 17.48 14.39 13.21
C LEU A 263 15.96 14.31 13.17
N PHE A 264 15.36 14.92 12.14
CA PHE A 264 13.92 14.97 11.99
C PHE A 264 13.46 14.15 10.79
N GLY A 265 12.29 13.51 10.92
CA GLY A 265 11.65 12.75 9.87
C GLY A 265 10.97 13.64 8.82
N ASN A 266 10.84 13.11 7.60
CA ASN A 266 10.04 13.71 6.53
C ASN A 266 8.90 12.73 6.21
N ILE A 267 7.65 13.13 6.44
CA ILE A 267 6.47 12.28 6.32
C ILE A 267 5.46 12.81 5.30
N GLY A 268 4.69 11.89 4.73
CA GLY A 268 3.58 12.20 3.83
C GLY A 268 2.21 11.89 4.43
N LYS A 269 2.16 10.93 5.35
CA LYS A 269 0.92 10.51 6.03
C LYS A 269 1.12 10.53 7.54
N SER A 270 0.03 10.67 8.28
CA SER A 270 0.09 10.72 9.75
C SER A 270 0.69 9.45 10.37
N LYS A 271 0.41 8.30 9.80
CA LYS A 271 0.94 7.00 10.23
C LYS A 271 2.47 6.84 10.07
N ASP A 272 3.09 7.60 9.19
CA ASP A 272 4.55 7.58 9.00
C ASP A 272 5.29 8.08 10.25
N ALA A 273 4.61 8.82 11.14
CA ALA A 273 5.19 9.38 12.35
C ALA A 273 5.71 8.30 13.32
N ASP A 274 4.95 7.22 13.52
CA ASP A 274 5.36 6.11 14.39
C ASP A 274 6.59 5.38 13.84
N HIS A 275 6.66 5.21 12.51
CA HIS A 275 7.83 4.65 11.85
C HIS A 275 9.05 5.56 11.99
N ALA A 276 8.88 6.87 11.79
CA ALA A 276 9.96 7.85 11.98
C ALA A 276 10.53 7.80 13.40
N LEU A 277 9.67 7.72 14.44
CA LEU A 277 10.10 7.53 15.82
C LEU A 277 10.88 6.25 16.02
N THR A 278 10.41 5.14 15.45
CA THR A 278 11.10 3.84 15.55
C THR A 278 12.50 3.90 14.93
N MET A 279 12.68 4.72 13.89
CA MET A 279 13.97 4.98 13.25
C MET A 279 14.81 6.07 13.92
N GLY A 280 14.40 6.54 15.11
CA GLY A 280 15.16 7.47 15.93
C GLY A 280 14.96 8.95 15.60
N ALA A 281 13.87 9.30 14.89
CA ALA A 281 13.56 10.70 14.64
C ALA A 281 13.23 11.44 15.95
N GLN A 282 13.83 12.61 16.13
CA GLN A 282 13.66 13.50 17.27
C GLN A 282 12.58 14.56 17.05
N GLY A 283 11.87 14.45 15.92
CA GLY A 283 10.80 15.34 15.51
C GLY A 283 10.40 15.08 14.06
N ILE A 284 9.38 15.77 13.59
CA ILE A 284 8.99 15.79 12.18
C ILE A 284 9.44 17.13 11.59
N GLY A 285 10.46 17.08 10.72
CA GLY A 285 11.00 18.26 10.04
C GLY A 285 10.16 18.74 8.86
N LEU A 286 9.36 17.83 8.30
CA LEU A 286 8.42 18.16 7.24
C LEU A 286 7.27 17.15 7.19
N TYR A 287 6.06 17.61 7.50
CA TYR A 287 4.84 16.91 7.15
C TYR A 287 4.25 17.53 5.88
N ARG A 288 4.23 16.75 4.79
CA ARG A 288 3.70 17.18 3.49
C ARG A 288 2.21 16.95 3.44
N THR A 289 1.44 18.02 3.58
CA THR A 289 -0.02 17.96 3.67
C THR A 289 -0.72 17.73 2.32
N GLU A 290 -0.01 17.82 1.21
CA GLU A 290 -0.56 17.66 -0.13
C GLU A 290 -1.24 16.31 -0.34
N PHE A 291 -0.72 15.26 0.29
CA PHE A 291 -1.32 13.92 0.19
C PHE A 291 -2.77 13.88 0.68
N LEU A 292 -3.14 14.69 1.70
CA LEU A 292 -4.51 14.79 2.16
C LEU A 292 -5.47 15.36 1.10
N TYR A 293 -4.94 16.17 0.19
CA TYR A 293 -5.70 16.78 -0.90
C TYR A 293 -5.72 15.91 -2.15
N MET A 294 -4.63 15.15 -2.40
CA MET A 294 -4.46 14.32 -3.61
C MET A 294 -5.23 12.99 -3.52
N GLU A 295 -5.47 12.50 -2.33
CA GLU A 295 -6.16 11.22 -2.10
C GLU A 295 -7.69 11.33 -2.17
N ASN A 296 -8.24 12.54 -2.27
CA ASN A 296 -9.67 12.79 -2.29
C ASN A 296 -10.08 13.60 -3.52
N ASP A 297 -11.25 13.33 -4.07
CA ASP A 297 -11.83 14.11 -5.17
C ASP A 297 -12.42 15.45 -4.69
N GLU A 298 -12.59 15.63 -3.38
CA GLU A 298 -13.08 16.85 -2.73
C GLU A 298 -12.02 17.42 -1.79
N LEU A 299 -12.08 18.73 -1.53
CA LEU A 299 -11.20 19.39 -0.57
C LEU A 299 -11.44 18.83 0.85
N PRO A 300 -10.38 18.47 1.59
CA PRO A 300 -10.51 17.93 2.94
C PRO A 300 -11.10 18.98 3.89
N THR A 301 -12.10 18.57 4.67
CA THR A 301 -12.74 19.43 5.68
C THR A 301 -11.77 19.77 6.82
N GLU A 302 -12.13 20.76 7.63
CA GLU A 302 -11.36 21.14 8.83
C GLU A 302 -11.18 19.94 9.78
N ASP A 303 -12.24 19.16 10.00
CA ASP A 303 -12.19 18.01 10.92
C ASP A 303 -11.29 16.88 10.39
N VAL A 304 -11.35 16.59 9.10
CA VAL A 304 -10.46 15.59 8.48
C VAL A 304 -9.00 16.01 8.65
N GLN A 305 -8.66 17.25 8.36
CA GLN A 305 -7.30 17.77 8.53
C GLN A 305 -6.89 17.79 10.00
N PHE A 306 -7.76 18.23 10.89
CA PHE A 306 -7.52 18.27 12.34
C PHE A 306 -7.15 16.90 12.89
N GLU A 307 -7.91 15.85 12.58
CA GLU A 307 -7.63 14.50 13.09
C GLU A 307 -6.27 13.98 12.59
N GLN A 308 -5.90 14.25 11.34
CA GLN A 308 -4.59 13.85 10.82
C GLN A 308 -3.42 14.58 11.49
N TYR A 309 -3.56 15.88 11.71
CA TYR A 309 -2.50 16.69 12.38
C TYR A 309 -2.39 16.35 13.87
N LYS A 310 -3.52 16.14 14.53
CA LYS A 310 -3.60 15.69 15.92
C LYS A 310 -2.91 14.33 16.11
N GLN A 311 -3.21 13.36 15.22
CA GLN A 311 -2.59 12.04 15.28
C GLN A 311 -1.06 12.13 15.25
N VAL A 312 -0.49 12.94 14.35
CA VAL A 312 0.96 13.14 14.30
C VAL A 312 1.49 13.80 15.58
N ALA A 313 0.80 14.83 16.07
CA ALA A 313 1.19 15.52 17.29
C ALA A 313 1.22 14.59 18.51
N GLU A 314 0.20 13.74 18.66
CA GLU A 314 0.11 12.74 19.73
C GLU A 314 1.16 11.64 19.59
N SER A 315 1.38 11.12 18.38
CA SER A 315 2.42 10.12 18.10
C SER A 315 3.81 10.64 18.46
N MET A 316 4.10 11.91 18.20
CA MET A 316 5.41 12.52 18.47
C MET A 316 5.67 12.85 19.95
N LYS A 317 4.68 12.69 20.84
CA LYS A 317 4.84 12.78 22.30
C LYS A 317 5.57 14.04 22.79
N GLY A 318 5.24 15.18 22.21
CA GLY A 318 5.81 16.48 22.56
C GLY A 318 7.11 16.85 21.82
N GLN A 319 7.58 15.98 20.94
CA GLN A 319 8.64 16.35 19.98
C GLN A 319 8.09 17.30 18.90
N PRO A 320 8.91 18.20 18.33
CA PRO A 320 8.44 19.17 17.36
C PRO A 320 7.94 18.54 16.07
N VAL A 321 6.83 19.08 15.56
CA VAL A 321 6.20 18.67 14.32
C VAL A 321 6.04 19.88 13.41
N ILE A 322 6.82 19.95 12.32
CA ILE A 322 6.73 21.01 11.33
C ILE A 322 5.77 20.58 10.23
N ILE A 323 4.60 21.22 10.19
CA ILE A 323 3.55 20.94 9.19
C ILE A 323 3.58 22.04 8.13
N ARG A 324 3.81 21.63 6.88
CA ARG A 324 3.79 22.55 5.75
C ARG A 324 2.35 22.78 5.29
N THR A 325 1.93 24.03 5.15
CA THR A 325 0.68 24.34 4.49
C THR A 325 0.74 23.92 3.02
N ILE A 326 -0.42 23.79 2.40
CA ILE A 326 -0.57 23.25 1.05
C ILE A 326 0.50 23.77 0.07
N ASP A 327 1.23 22.83 -0.57
CA ASP A 327 2.22 23.15 -1.62
C ASP A 327 1.84 22.42 -2.92
N ILE A 328 0.76 22.88 -3.54
CA ILE A 328 0.18 22.34 -4.76
C ILE A 328 0.37 23.35 -5.88
N GLY A 329 0.37 22.85 -7.11
CA GLY A 329 0.67 23.57 -8.34
C GLY A 329 1.95 23.04 -8.99
N GLY A 330 2.21 23.41 -10.22
CA GLY A 330 3.31 22.88 -11.00
C GLY A 330 3.01 21.50 -11.56
N ASP A 331 3.68 20.49 -11.04
CA ASP A 331 3.56 19.08 -11.42
C ASP A 331 2.45 18.32 -10.65
N LYS A 332 1.82 18.99 -9.68
CA LYS A 332 0.79 18.38 -8.82
C LYS A 332 -0.57 19.00 -9.15
N GLU A 333 -1.32 18.29 -9.97
CA GLU A 333 -2.71 18.65 -10.26
C GLU A 333 -3.65 18.09 -9.20
N LEU A 334 -4.61 18.92 -8.79
CA LEU A 334 -5.76 18.50 -8.00
C LEU A 334 -7.03 18.66 -8.81
N LYS A 335 -7.79 17.59 -8.95
CA LYS A 335 -9.08 17.63 -9.66
C LYS A 335 -10.07 18.61 -9.03
N CYS A 336 -10.00 18.80 -7.72
CA CYS A 336 -10.87 19.70 -6.95
C CYS A 336 -10.42 21.18 -6.95
N LEU A 337 -9.27 21.50 -7.54
CA LEU A 337 -8.77 22.86 -7.73
C LEU A 337 -8.59 23.13 -9.22
N ASP A 338 -9.44 23.98 -9.77
CA ASP A 338 -9.32 24.46 -11.16
C ASP A 338 -8.16 25.48 -11.22
N LEU A 339 -6.95 24.96 -11.42
CA LEU A 339 -5.74 25.79 -11.53
C LEU A 339 -5.48 26.11 -12.99
N PRO A 340 -5.05 27.36 -13.29
CA PRO A 340 -4.72 27.75 -14.65
C PRO A 340 -3.49 27.00 -15.16
N GLU A 341 -3.54 26.59 -16.44
CA GLU A 341 -2.34 26.09 -17.12
C GLU A 341 -1.33 27.20 -17.31
N GLU A 342 -0.10 26.99 -16.91
CA GLU A 342 1.00 27.93 -17.01
C GLU A 342 2.20 27.33 -17.74
N MET A 343 2.93 28.14 -18.49
CA MET A 343 4.13 27.68 -19.21
C MET A 343 5.29 27.31 -18.28
N ASN A 344 5.37 27.92 -17.09
CA ASN A 344 6.37 27.65 -16.07
C ASN A 344 5.70 27.47 -14.70
N PRO A 345 4.95 26.38 -14.51
CA PRO A 345 4.10 26.19 -13.32
C PRO A 345 4.86 26.24 -12.00
N PHE A 346 6.11 25.79 -11.97
CA PHE A 346 6.95 25.84 -10.76
C PHE A 346 7.26 27.25 -10.25
N LEU A 347 7.26 28.25 -11.13
CA LEU A 347 7.49 29.65 -10.80
C LEU A 347 6.20 30.46 -10.73
N GLY A 348 5.07 29.83 -11.04
CA GLY A 348 3.77 30.46 -11.22
C GLY A 348 2.87 30.45 -9.98
N TYR A 349 1.58 30.23 -10.22
CA TYR A 349 0.51 30.24 -9.24
C TYR A 349 0.46 28.91 -8.48
N ARG A 350 1.15 28.87 -7.33
CA ARG A 350 1.24 27.67 -6.48
C ARG A 350 1.43 28.02 -5.01
N ALA A 351 1.27 27.05 -4.13
CA ALA A 351 1.63 27.10 -2.72
C ALA A 351 1.02 28.32 -1.99
N ILE A 352 1.81 29.12 -1.31
CA ILE A 352 1.34 30.30 -0.55
C ILE A 352 0.57 31.28 -1.43
N ARG A 353 0.84 31.37 -2.73
CA ARG A 353 0.12 32.24 -3.66
C ARG A 353 -1.32 31.79 -3.85
N ILE A 354 -1.54 30.46 -3.92
CA ILE A 354 -2.88 29.90 -3.90
C ILE A 354 -3.54 30.17 -2.54
N SER A 355 -2.84 29.87 -1.45
CA SER A 355 -3.36 30.01 -0.09
C SER A 355 -3.84 31.43 0.22
N LEU A 356 -3.08 32.45 -0.16
CA LEU A 356 -3.46 33.84 0.05
C LEU A 356 -4.62 34.31 -0.85
N ASN A 357 -4.77 33.72 -2.04
CA ASN A 357 -5.87 34.03 -2.97
C ASN A 357 -7.14 33.20 -2.71
N ARG A 358 -7.02 32.09 -1.98
CA ARG A 358 -8.12 31.17 -1.61
C ARG A 358 -8.23 31.05 -0.09
N PRO A 359 -8.70 32.16 0.58
CA PRO A 359 -8.88 32.15 2.05
C PRO A 359 -9.81 31.05 2.54
N ASP A 360 -10.78 30.67 1.72
CA ASP A 360 -11.71 29.56 1.96
C ASP A 360 -10.99 28.23 2.22
N ILE A 361 -9.89 27.97 1.51
CA ILE A 361 -9.07 26.77 1.70
C ILE A 361 -8.04 26.95 2.81
N PHE A 362 -7.37 28.10 2.80
CA PHE A 362 -6.26 28.37 3.71
C PHE A 362 -6.72 28.49 5.16
N LYS A 363 -7.84 29.17 5.44
CA LYS A 363 -8.40 29.26 6.79
C LYS A 363 -8.81 27.91 7.35
N VAL A 364 -9.41 27.03 6.54
CA VAL A 364 -9.74 25.65 6.93
C VAL A 364 -8.51 24.92 7.42
N GLN A 365 -7.40 25.02 6.68
CA GLN A 365 -6.13 24.40 7.07
C GLN A 365 -5.54 25.04 8.34
N LEU A 366 -5.51 26.38 8.43
CA LEU A 366 -4.98 27.08 9.59
C LEU A 366 -5.77 26.79 10.86
N ARG A 367 -7.10 26.72 10.79
CA ARG A 367 -7.96 26.35 11.94
C ARG A 367 -7.68 24.93 12.38
N ALA A 368 -7.57 23.98 11.45
CA ALA A 368 -7.21 22.59 11.76
C ALA A 368 -5.84 22.49 12.46
N LEU A 369 -4.82 23.23 11.99
CA LEU A 369 -3.49 23.30 12.59
C LEU A 369 -3.54 23.90 14.01
N LEU A 370 -4.28 25.00 14.19
CA LEU A 370 -4.44 25.63 15.51
C LEU A 370 -5.14 24.70 16.50
N ARG A 371 -6.20 24.02 16.10
CA ARG A 371 -6.88 23.01 16.94
C ARG A 371 -5.92 21.87 17.32
N ALA A 372 -5.16 21.36 16.37
CA ALA A 372 -4.21 20.29 16.59
C ALA A 372 -3.03 20.69 17.50
N SER A 373 -2.66 21.97 17.55
CA SER A 373 -1.59 22.47 18.42
C SER A 373 -1.85 22.30 19.91
N ALA A 374 -3.10 22.03 20.32
CA ALA A 374 -3.44 21.69 21.69
C ALA A 374 -2.93 20.28 22.10
N PHE A 375 -2.53 19.44 21.14
CA PHE A 375 -2.15 18.04 21.34
C PHE A 375 -0.65 17.77 21.22
N GLY A 376 0.16 18.77 20.83
CA GLY A 376 1.61 18.64 20.71
C GLY A 376 2.29 19.91 20.22
N ASP A 377 3.60 19.85 20.03
CA ASP A 377 4.44 20.97 19.60
C ASP A 377 4.41 21.13 18.08
N ILE A 378 3.38 21.84 17.58
CA ILE A 378 3.16 22.06 16.15
C ILE A 378 3.76 23.39 15.70
N HIS A 379 4.58 23.32 14.65
CA HIS A 379 5.12 24.47 13.91
C HIS A 379 4.53 24.50 12.52
N ILE A 380 4.17 25.69 12.04
CA ILE A 380 3.59 25.88 10.71
C ILE A 380 4.68 26.39 9.75
N MET A 381 4.86 25.69 8.62
CA MET A 381 5.73 26.12 7.54
C MET A 381 4.89 26.68 6.38
N TYR A 382 5.13 27.90 5.99
CA TYR A 382 4.59 28.50 4.76
C TYR A 382 5.52 28.22 3.58
N PRO A 383 5.07 27.50 2.55
CA PRO A 383 5.90 27.18 1.39
C PRO A 383 6.02 28.34 0.42
N MET A 384 7.13 28.39 -0.32
CA MET A 384 7.34 29.32 -1.46
C MET A 384 7.26 30.81 -1.12
N ILE A 385 7.54 31.21 0.11
CA ILE A 385 7.59 32.62 0.50
C ILE A 385 8.65 33.38 -0.30
N ALA A 386 8.27 34.47 -0.94
CA ALA A 386 9.15 35.33 -1.75
C ALA A 386 9.24 36.74 -1.19
N SER A 387 8.33 37.18 -0.33
CA SER A 387 8.30 38.53 0.23
C SER A 387 7.88 38.57 1.70
N VAL A 388 8.23 39.67 2.36
CA VAL A 388 7.81 39.94 3.75
C VAL A 388 6.29 40.15 3.84
N GLU A 389 5.71 40.70 2.80
CA GLU A 389 4.26 40.96 2.69
C GLU A 389 3.46 39.66 2.71
N GLU A 390 3.95 38.61 2.05
CA GLU A 390 3.32 37.28 2.08
C GLU A 390 3.31 36.70 3.50
N VAL A 391 4.40 36.79 4.24
CA VAL A 391 4.46 36.33 5.64
C VAL A 391 3.48 37.14 6.51
N LYS A 392 3.44 38.46 6.34
CA LYS A 392 2.49 39.31 7.09
C LYS A 392 1.04 38.94 6.80
N ALA A 393 0.71 38.69 5.52
CA ALA A 393 -0.64 38.31 5.12
C ALA A 393 -1.02 36.93 5.67
N ALA A 394 -0.11 35.95 5.61
CA ALA A 394 -0.36 34.62 6.17
C ALA A 394 -0.54 34.67 7.70
N ASN A 395 0.30 35.43 8.40
CA ASN A 395 0.17 35.61 9.86
C ASN A 395 -1.11 36.34 10.25
N ALA A 396 -1.55 37.34 9.46
CA ALA A 396 -2.81 38.02 9.72
C ALA A 396 -4.00 37.05 9.61
N MET A 397 -4.02 36.15 8.62
CA MET A 397 -5.05 35.12 8.52
C MET A 397 -4.97 34.11 9.67
N LEU A 398 -3.76 33.75 10.11
CA LEU A 398 -3.59 32.86 11.27
C LEU A 398 -4.15 33.50 12.55
N ASP A 399 -3.91 34.80 12.76
CA ASP A 399 -4.41 35.52 13.93
C ASP A 399 -5.93 35.68 13.87
N GLU A 400 -6.50 35.94 12.70
CA GLU A 400 -7.97 35.92 12.49
C GLU A 400 -8.57 34.56 12.83
N CYS A 401 -7.96 33.44 12.39
CA CYS A 401 -8.40 32.08 12.72
C CYS A 401 -8.33 31.80 14.24
N LYS A 402 -7.31 32.33 14.95
CA LYS A 402 -7.22 32.22 16.41
C LYS A 402 -8.39 32.96 17.10
N GLU A 403 -8.70 34.19 16.64
CA GLU A 403 -9.81 34.95 17.19
C GLU A 403 -11.15 34.24 16.96
N GLU A 404 -11.38 33.68 15.78
CA GLU A 404 -12.56 32.89 15.44
C GLU A 404 -12.70 31.69 16.38
N LEU A 405 -11.64 30.87 16.54
CA LEU A 405 -11.64 29.68 17.41
C LEU A 405 -11.79 30.02 18.91
N MET A 406 -11.34 31.19 19.36
CA MET A 406 -11.53 31.64 20.73
C MET A 406 -12.97 32.11 21.02
N ALA A 407 -13.72 32.50 19.97
CA ALA A 407 -15.09 32.95 20.07
C ALA A 407 -16.11 31.79 20.02
N GLU A 408 -15.72 30.63 19.49
CA GLU A 408 -16.49 29.38 19.49
C GLU A 408 -16.39 28.64 20.82
#